data_4fcc646b665aa8a0c7a42c66a813e63f
#
_entry.id   4fcc646b665aa8a0c7a42c66a813e63f
#
_cell.length_a   1.000
_cell.length_b   1.000
_cell.length_c   1.000
_cell.angle_alpha   90.00
_cell.angle_beta   90.00
_cell.angle_gamma   90.00
#
_symmetry.space_group_name_H-M   'P 1'
#
loop_
_entity.id
_entity.type
_entity.pdbx_description
1 polymer ?
#
loop_
_entity_poly.entity_id
_entity_poly.type
_entity_poly.pdbx_seq_one_letter_code
_entity_poly.pdbx_strand_id
1 'polypeptide(L)'
;METSGAVATERNRIDVASRTSADSVDTAKPDGLAIRARALGLRYGRDVKALDDVSLEVRKGEHLAILGPSGSGKTSLLGCMSGRLKPTEGNVDSFTRVATIHQDLRLVKQRSALTNVLHGSLGSFSTLRTLFGFPTGEKRKAIDHLNRVGLAHRLHTPVGRLSGGEQQRVAIARALMQDPKILLADEPVASLDEENAYAIMKLLDELRDDRGLTLVSAVHDRRLTEAFADRIIELRHGQLITTDGSRQTAATSETKLPAASGNGDQATMLESRPQVERPAWMRVPAFAALAISAMVIYVWAFLGLDIAPRQLENAVPGMFGFIRNLFPTALAQLVEIPWPALLGSLVETVQMSLIGTTLGVIISWPLAALAAKNVGPKYLCSSVRVILNMVRTVPSLIWALFFVAAVGFGPLAGVLALSAYSVGYLTKFFYEAFEAVDPGPPSALGEIGASGLQRFRHAVWPAAKPAALSSSLFMLEYNVRAASVLGIVDAGGIGYWIKQFLDYRNFPAALACLTIVLVVVIVLDAVSTRLRLRLVNV
;
A
#
# COMPACT_ATOMS: atom_id res chain seq x y z
N MET A 1 12.64 60.25 5.76
CA MET A 1 12.84 59.94 4.33
C MET A 1 12.84 58.44 4.23
N GLU A 2 11.66 57.82 4.09
CA GLU A 2 11.09 57.39 2.80
C GLU A 2 11.92 56.24 2.20
N THR A 3 11.46 55.06 1.87
CA THR A 3 10.15 54.46 1.58
C THR A 3 10.32 52.94 1.64
N SER A 4 9.44 52.22 2.29
CA SER A 4 8.34 51.41 1.71
C SER A 4 8.77 50.36 0.70
N GLY A 5 8.44 49.10 1.01
CA GLY A 5 8.50 47.95 0.11
C GLY A 5 7.97 46.66 0.77
N ALA A 6 6.68 46.63 1.14
CA ALA A 6 6.01 45.44 1.55
C ALA A 6 5.72 44.55 0.32
N VAL A 7 6.24 43.32 0.31
CA VAL A 7 5.77 42.28 -0.64
C VAL A 7 4.87 41.30 0.12
N ALA A 8 3.61 41.37 -0.22
CA ALA A 8 2.53 40.54 0.30
C ALA A 8 2.69 39.08 -0.15
N THR A 9 2.76 38.18 0.80
CA THR A 9 2.60 36.74 0.62
C THR A 9 1.10 36.43 0.55
N GLU A 10 0.59 36.22 -0.64
CA GLU A 10 -0.76 35.74 -0.91
C GLU A 10 -0.91 34.28 -0.45
N ARG A 11 -1.60 34.09 0.65
CA ARG A 11 -2.09 32.79 1.11
C ARG A 11 -3.31 32.39 0.25
N ASN A 12 -3.14 31.41 -0.61
CA ASN A 12 -4.25 30.73 -1.27
C ASN A 12 -5.04 29.89 -0.27
N ARG A 13 -5.99 30.50 0.44
CA ARG A 13 -7.11 29.81 1.07
C ARG A 13 -8.11 29.48 -0.03
N ILE A 14 -8.33 28.20 -0.28
CA ILE A 14 -9.47 27.74 -1.07
C ILE A 14 -10.68 27.83 -0.16
N ASP A 15 -11.35 28.95 -0.21
CA ASP A 15 -12.70 29.15 0.34
C ASP A 15 -13.68 28.40 -0.56
N VAL A 16 -14.30 27.34 0.00
CA VAL A 16 -15.50 26.72 -0.54
C VAL A 16 -16.70 27.48 0.06
N ALA A 17 -16.93 28.67 -0.42
CA ALA A 17 -18.22 29.34 -0.31
C ALA A 17 -18.26 30.56 -1.27
N SER A 18 -19.37 30.68 -2.00
CA SER A 18 -19.76 31.82 -2.83
C SER A 18 -19.06 31.99 -4.19
N ARG A 19 -19.59 31.31 -5.20
CA ARG A 19 -19.70 31.88 -6.54
C ARG A 19 -21.18 31.94 -6.91
N THR A 20 -21.84 32.96 -6.46
CA THR A 20 -23.00 33.55 -7.12
C THR A 20 -22.49 34.73 -7.92
N SER A 21 -22.58 34.63 -9.20
CA SER A 21 -23.04 35.61 -10.17
C SER A 21 -22.29 35.55 -11.51
N ALA A 22 -23.09 35.56 -12.53
CA ALA A 22 -22.85 35.86 -13.93
C ALA A 22 -22.43 34.68 -14.82
N ASP A 23 -23.36 33.90 -15.26
CA ASP A 23 -23.94 33.84 -16.61
C ASP A 23 -25.09 32.84 -16.55
N SER A 24 -26.32 33.38 -16.57
CA SER A 24 -27.56 32.64 -16.64
C SER A 24 -27.74 32.10 -18.06
N VAL A 25 -27.10 30.95 -18.34
CA VAL A 25 -27.63 30.03 -19.34
C VAL A 25 -28.63 29.13 -18.60
N ASP A 26 -29.87 29.26 -19.02
CA ASP A 26 -31.07 28.58 -18.57
C ASP A 26 -30.83 27.08 -18.32
N THR A 27 -30.46 26.70 -17.07
CA THR A 27 -30.37 25.31 -16.60
C THR A 27 -31.65 24.94 -15.88
N ALA A 28 -32.79 25.04 -16.56
CA ALA A 28 -33.98 24.33 -16.14
C ALA A 28 -33.62 22.84 -16.12
N LYS A 29 -33.67 22.21 -14.92
CA LYS A 29 -33.54 20.76 -14.80
C LYS A 29 -34.53 20.11 -15.75
N PRO A 30 -34.10 19.45 -16.83
CA PRO A 30 -35.04 18.83 -17.73
C PRO A 30 -35.72 17.70 -16.95
N ASP A 31 -37.06 17.77 -16.88
CA ASP A 31 -37.85 16.75 -16.21
C ASP A 31 -37.54 15.39 -16.84
N GLY A 32 -37.13 14.43 -15.98
CA GLY A 32 -36.88 13.05 -16.41
C GLY A 32 -35.44 12.65 -16.70
N LEU A 33 -34.47 13.58 -16.78
CA LEU A 33 -33.07 13.22 -17.00
C LEU A 33 -32.27 13.02 -15.69
N ALA A 34 -31.39 12.01 -15.70
CA ALA A 34 -30.46 11.71 -14.62
C ALA A 34 -29.03 12.22 -14.92
N ILE A 35 -28.54 11.98 -16.16
CA ILE A 35 -27.24 12.45 -16.65
C ILE A 35 -27.40 13.02 -18.04
N ARG A 36 -26.68 14.11 -18.34
CA ARG A 36 -26.54 14.65 -19.69
C ARG A 36 -25.07 14.90 -19.99
N ALA A 37 -24.57 14.30 -21.04
CA ALA A 37 -23.24 14.50 -21.59
C ALA A 37 -23.37 15.20 -22.97
N ARG A 38 -22.56 16.24 -23.20
CA ARG A 38 -22.58 17.05 -24.44
C ARG A 38 -21.16 17.18 -24.97
N ALA A 39 -20.95 16.70 -26.20
CA ALA A 39 -19.71 16.83 -26.95
C ALA A 39 -18.45 16.47 -26.11
N LEU A 40 -18.50 15.37 -25.36
CA LEU A 40 -17.43 14.99 -24.47
C LEU A 40 -16.19 14.55 -25.23
N GLY A 41 -15.08 15.26 -25.01
CA GLY A 41 -13.74 14.85 -25.38
C GLY A 41 -12.87 14.62 -24.14
N LEU A 42 -12.09 13.56 -24.14
CA LEU A 42 -11.10 13.29 -23.09
C LEU A 42 -9.79 12.82 -23.71
N ARG A 43 -8.69 13.48 -23.33
CA ARG A 43 -7.34 13.12 -23.77
C ARG A 43 -6.44 12.78 -22.59
N TYR A 44 -5.67 11.71 -22.71
CA TYR A 44 -4.59 11.35 -21.80
C TYR A 44 -3.24 11.72 -22.43
N GLY A 45 -2.56 12.71 -21.86
CA GLY A 45 -1.31 13.23 -22.44
C GLY A 45 -1.54 13.93 -23.78
N ARG A 46 -0.55 13.80 -24.71
CA ARG A 46 -0.62 14.44 -26.04
C ARG A 46 -1.24 13.55 -27.11
N ASP A 47 -1.18 12.21 -26.94
CA ASP A 47 -1.38 11.27 -28.05
C ASP A 47 -2.61 10.35 -27.92
N VAL A 48 -3.19 10.18 -26.72
CA VAL A 48 -4.30 9.26 -26.51
C VAL A 48 -5.62 9.97 -26.33
N LYS A 49 -6.48 9.95 -27.36
CA LYS A 49 -7.86 10.44 -27.31
C LYS A 49 -8.77 9.30 -26.83
N ALA A 50 -9.18 9.36 -25.57
CA ALA A 50 -10.01 8.34 -24.94
C ALA A 50 -11.50 8.52 -25.21
N LEU A 51 -11.96 9.75 -25.38
CA LEU A 51 -13.32 10.10 -25.80
C LEU A 51 -13.25 11.17 -26.87
N ASP A 52 -14.14 11.08 -27.87
CA ASP A 52 -14.20 11.93 -29.02
C ASP A 52 -15.66 12.27 -29.37
N ASP A 53 -16.08 13.49 -29.03
CA ASP A 53 -17.42 14.03 -29.31
C ASP A 53 -18.58 13.12 -28.87
N VAL A 54 -18.51 12.63 -27.63
CA VAL A 54 -19.53 11.74 -27.06
C VAL A 54 -20.67 12.58 -26.49
N SER A 55 -21.86 12.45 -27.08
CA SER A 55 -23.09 13.09 -26.60
C SER A 55 -24.13 12.02 -26.25
N LEU A 56 -24.62 12.02 -25.00
CA LEU A 56 -25.65 11.09 -24.58
C LEU A 56 -26.46 11.62 -23.40
N GLU A 57 -27.70 11.15 -23.30
CA GLU A 57 -28.63 11.44 -22.21
C GLU A 57 -29.05 10.13 -21.55
N VAL A 58 -29.14 10.11 -20.21
CA VAL A 58 -29.61 8.97 -19.39
C VAL A 58 -30.86 9.42 -18.65
N ARG A 59 -31.95 8.67 -18.78
CA ARG A 59 -33.22 8.97 -18.12
C ARG A 59 -33.23 8.43 -16.68
N LYS A 60 -34.04 9.04 -15.82
CA LYS A 60 -34.22 8.53 -14.44
C LYS A 60 -34.89 7.16 -14.47
N GLY A 61 -34.35 6.22 -13.67
CA GLY A 61 -34.84 4.84 -13.59
C GLY A 61 -34.41 3.94 -14.75
N GLU A 62 -33.72 4.48 -15.76
CA GLU A 62 -33.23 3.72 -16.91
C GLU A 62 -32.02 2.85 -16.53
N HIS A 63 -31.95 1.63 -17.07
CA HIS A 63 -30.71 0.85 -17.15
C HIS A 63 -30.09 1.03 -18.53
N LEU A 64 -29.06 1.89 -18.60
CA LEU A 64 -28.26 2.08 -19.80
C LEU A 64 -27.03 1.16 -19.76
N ALA A 65 -26.85 0.30 -20.74
CA ALA A 65 -25.64 -0.50 -20.88
C ALA A 65 -24.73 0.05 -21.98
N ILE A 66 -23.43 0.09 -21.68
CA ILE A 66 -22.37 0.55 -22.57
C ILE A 66 -21.54 -0.67 -23.00
N LEU A 67 -21.71 -1.08 -24.25
CA LEU A 67 -20.91 -2.14 -24.87
C LEU A 67 -19.66 -1.54 -25.55
N GLY A 68 -18.63 -2.36 -25.71
CA GLY A 68 -17.45 -2.03 -26.48
C GLY A 68 -16.24 -2.85 -26.08
N PRO A 69 -15.23 -2.98 -26.96
CA PRO A 69 -14.01 -3.71 -26.67
C PRO A 69 -13.20 -3.07 -25.53
N SER A 70 -12.21 -3.78 -25.02
CA SER A 70 -11.27 -3.22 -24.05
C SER A 70 -10.52 -2.04 -24.68
N GLY A 71 -10.34 -0.94 -23.91
CA GLY A 71 -9.74 0.28 -24.42
C GLY A 71 -10.64 1.19 -25.25
N SER A 72 -11.94 0.88 -25.44
CA SER A 72 -12.87 1.73 -26.21
C SER A 72 -13.25 3.05 -25.54
N GLY A 73 -12.91 3.26 -24.25
CA GLY A 73 -13.22 4.48 -23.50
C GLY A 73 -14.35 4.37 -22.48
N LYS A 74 -14.93 3.18 -22.23
CA LYS A 74 -16.04 2.95 -21.28
C LYS A 74 -15.75 3.46 -19.87
N THR A 75 -14.64 3.02 -19.29
CA THR A 75 -14.18 3.46 -17.95
C THR A 75 -13.93 4.97 -17.90
N SER A 76 -13.45 5.57 -19.00
CA SER A 76 -13.25 7.01 -19.14
C SER A 76 -14.58 7.76 -19.17
N LEU A 77 -15.58 7.25 -19.89
CA LEU A 77 -16.92 7.82 -19.95
C LEU A 77 -17.60 7.75 -18.56
N LEU A 78 -17.58 6.58 -17.88
CA LEU A 78 -18.09 6.45 -16.52
C LEU A 78 -17.32 7.36 -15.54
N GLY A 79 -16.01 7.55 -15.74
CA GLY A 79 -15.18 8.47 -14.97
C GLY A 79 -15.59 9.94 -15.13
N CYS A 80 -15.97 10.36 -16.32
CA CYS A 80 -16.54 11.68 -16.57
C CYS A 80 -17.93 11.82 -15.94
N MET A 81 -18.81 10.82 -16.08
CA MET A 81 -20.14 10.81 -15.48
C MET A 81 -20.12 10.87 -13.96
N SER A 82 -19.13 10.23 -13.31
CA SER A 82 -18.96 10.28 -11.85
C SER A 82 -18.31 11.58 -11.36
N GLY A 83 -17.83 12.44 -12.25
CA GLY A 83 -17.06 13.63 -11.91
C GLY A 83 -15.61 13.34 -11.48
N ARG A 84 -15.16 12.08 -11.55
CA ARG A 84 -13.78 11.66 -11.23
C ARG A 84 -12.78 12.19 -12.26
N LEU A 85 -13.16 12.18 -13.53
CA LEU A 85 -12.37 12.71 -14.63
C LEU A 85 -13.04 13.99 -15.14
N LYS A 86 -12.24 15.04 -15.29
CA LYS A 86 -12.69 16.26 -15.95
C LYS A 86 -12.52 16.07 -17.46
N PRO A 87 -13.58 16.23 -18.27
CA PRO A 87 -13.44 16.20 -19.72
C PRO A 87 -12.49 17.29 -20.18
N THR A 88 -11.78 17.04 -21.29
CA THR A 88 -10.93 18.05 -21.95
C THR A 88 -11.76 19.01 -22.78
N GLU A 89 -12.87 18.50 -23.35
CA GLU A 89 -13.82 19.21 -24.18
C GLU A 89 -15.25 18.81 -23.79
N GLY A 90 -16.22 19.68 -23.94
CA GLY A 90 -17.60 19.43 -23.57
C GLY A 90 -17.88 19.45 -22.06
N ASN A 91 -19.07 19.01 -21.67
CA ASN A 91 -19.47 18.94 -20.26
C ASN A 91 -20.35 17.71 -19.94
N VAL A 92 -20.37 17.34 -18.65
CA VAL A 92 -21.30 16.35 -18.10
C VAL A 92 -22.03 16.96 -16.92
N ASP A 93 -23.34 16.89 -16.95
CA ASP A 93 -24.22 17.30 -15.86
C ASP A 93 -24.85 16.06 -15.23
N SER A 94 -24.55 15.80 -13.97
CA SER A 94 -25.21 14.78 -13.14
C SER A 94 -26.15 15.49 -12.17
N PHE A 95 -27.45 15.24 -12.29
CA PHE A 95 -28.46 15.98 -11.55
C PHE A 95 -28.76 15.45 -10.15
N THR A 96 -28.11 14.34 -9.77
CA THR A 96 -28.31 13.65 -8.48
C THR A 96 -27.04 12.98 -7.98
N ARG A 97 -27.10 12.36 -6.77
CA ARG A 97 -25.96 11.63 -6.20
C ARG A 97 -25.60 10.41 -7.03
N VAL A 98 -24.33 10.32 -7.36
CA VAL A 98 -23.73 9.22 -8.13
C VAL A 98 -22.87 8.37 -7.22
N ALA A 99 -22.99 7.04 -7.29
CA ALA A 99 -22.02 6.11 -6.72
C ALA A 99 -21.44 5.21 -7.82
N THR A 100 -20.19 4.78 -7.65
CA THR A 100 -19.48 3.98 -8.65
C THR A 100 -19.04 2.64 -8.06
N ILE A 101 -19.31 1.56 -8.79
CA ILE A 101 -18.72 0.24 -8.60
C ILE A 101 -17.57 0.14 -9.60
N HIS A 102 -16.34 -0.01 -9.10
CA HIS A 102 -15.13 -0.09 -9.93
C HIS A 102 -14.85 -1.53 -10.36
N GLN A 103 -14.23 -1.70 -11.51
CA GLN A 103 -13.82 -3.00 -12.06
C GLN A 103 -12.94 -3.81 -11.09
N ASP A 104 -11.98 -3.14 -10.43
CA ASP A 104 -11.07 -3.71 -9.43
C ASP A 104 -11.64 -3.72 -7.99
N LEU A 105 -12.93 -3.44 -7.82
CA LEU A 105 -13.71 -3.32 -6.58
C LEU A 105 -13.15 -2.35 -5.54
N ARG A 106 -11.85 -2.10 -5.49
CA ARG A 106 -11.14 -1.20 -4.57
C ARG A 106 -11.54 -1.38 -3.10
N LEU A 107 -11.65 -2.64 -2.68
CA LEU A 107 -11.99 -3.00 -1.31
C LEU A 107 -10.73 -3.15 -0.45
N VAL A 108 -10.83 -2.82 0.84
CA VAL A 108 -9.74 -3.03 1.81
C VAL A 108 -9.80 -4.49 2.26
N LYS A 109 -8.98 -5.36 1.64
CA LYS A 109 -9.00 -6.82 1.81
C LYS A 109 -8.82 -7.28 3.25
N GLN A 110 -8.04 -6.54 4.06
CA GLN A 110 -7.75 -6.82 5.48
C GLN A 110 -8.90 -6.42 6.42
N ARG A 111 -9.95 -5.77 5.91
CA ARG A 111 -11.11 -5.37 6.69
C ARG A 111 -12.32 -6.26 6.41
N SER A 112 -13.21 -6.36 7.41
CA SER A 112 -14.45 -7.14 7.26
C SER A 112 -15.38 -6.55 6.21
N ALA A 113 -16.33 -7.36 5.72
CA ALA A 113 -17.39 -6.92 4.82
C ALA A 113 -18.15 -5.72 5.40
N LEU A 114 -18.55 -5.79 6.67
CA LEU A 114 -19.24 -4.69 7.36
C LEU A 114 -18.41 -3.40 7.36
N THR A 115 -17.11 -3.47 7.65
CA THR A 115 -16.25 -2.29 7.65
C THR A 115 -16.11 -1.69 6.25
N ASN A 116 -15.98 -2.52 5.22
CA ASN A 116 -15.91 -2.05 3.83
C ASN A 116 -17.20 -1.35 3.39
N VAL A 117 -18.37 -1.85 3.80
CA VAL A 117 -19.65 -1.19 3.51
C VAL A 117 -19.75 0.14 4.24
N LEU A 118 -19.36 0.19 5.53
CA LEU A 118 -19.31 1.42 6.31
C LEU A 118 -18.40 2.50 5.70
N HIS A 119 -17.38 2.11 4.96
CA HIS A 119 -16.54 3.07 4.22
C HIS A 119 -17.35 3.92 3.23
N GLY A 120 -18.48 3.43 2.73
CA GLY A 120 -19.38 4.19 1.86
C GLY A 120 -19.94 5.48 2.48
N SER A 121 -19.99 5.58 3.81
CA SER A 121 -20.46 6.78 4.52
C SER A 121 -19.34 7.69 5.04
N LEU A 122 -18.06 7.41 4.78
CA LEU A 122 -16.93 8.16 5.35
C LEU A 122 -16.98 9.66 5.02
N GLY A 123 -17.34 10.03 3.80
CA GLY A 123 -17.42 11.42 3.38
C GLY A 123 -18.50 12.24 4.11
N SER A 124 -19.48 11.59 4.73
CA SER A 124 -20.58 12.23 5.45
C SER A 124 -20.22 12.58 6.90
N PHE A 125 -19.05 12.15 7.41
CA PHE A 125 -18.67 12.34 8.81
C PHE A 125 -17.34 13.05 8.97
N SER A 126 -17.20 13.81 10.05
CA SER A 126 -15.94 14.42 10.41
C SER A 126 -14.85 13.36 10.68
N THR A 127 -13.60 13.71 10.37
CA THR A 127 -12.45 12.82 10.53
C THR A 127 -12.31 12.30 11.94
N LEU A 128 -12.44 13.17 12.97
CA LEU A 128 -12.32 12.79 14.38
C LEU A 128 -13.34 11.73 14.79
N ARG A 129 -14.60 11.86 14.32
CA ARG A 129 -15.66 10.92 14.65
C ARG A 129 -15.38 9.51 14.12
N THR A 130 -14.86 9.41 12.90
CA THR A 130 -14.60 8.12 12.24
C THR A 130 -13.29 7.46 12.69
N LEU A 131 -12.36 8.20 13.31
CA LEU A 131 -11.15 7.63 13.90
C LEU A 131 -11.47 6.64 15.04
N PHE A 132 -12.50 6.92 15.84
CA PHE A 132 -12.90 6.09 16.98
C PHE A 132 -14.01 5.08 16.65
N GLY A 133 -14.60 5.15 15.46
CA GLY A 133 -15.60 4.21 14.98
C GLY A 133 -16.76 4.87 14.25
N PHE A 134 -17.71 4.04 13.80
CA PHE A 134 -18.90 4.50 13.10
C PHE A 134 -20.10 4.56 14.04
N PRO A 135 -21.06 5.50 13.85
CA PRO A 135 -22.31 5.58 14.60
C PRO A 135 -23.12 4.27 14.48
N THR A 136 -23.87 3.94 15.53
CA THR A 136 -24.70 2.72 15.57
C THR A 136 -25.74 2.70 14.44
N GLY A 137 -26.32 3.86 14.08
CA GLY A 137 -27.25 3.98 12.97
C GLY A 137 -26.64 3.57 11.64
N GLU A 138 -25.40 4.00 11.38
CA GLU A 138 -24.69 3.61 10.13
C GLU A 138 -24.34 2.13 10.12
N LYS A 139 -23.98 1.55 11.27
CA LYS A 139 -23.75 0.10 11.37
C LYS A 139 -25.01 -0.69 11.02
N ARG A 140 -26.20 -0.25 11.48
CA ARG A 140 -27.48 -0.89 11.12
C ARG A 140 -27.73 -0.78 9.62
N LYS A 141 -27.59 0.39 9.02
CA LYS A 141 -27.74 0.55 7.56
C LYS A 141 -26.78 -0.34 6.78
N ALA A 142 -25.52 -0.44 7.21
CA ALA A 142 -24.54 -1.29 6.56
C ALA A 142 -24.91 -2.79 6.65
N ILE A 143 -25.44 -3.22 7.80
CA ILE A 143 -25.97 -4.59 7.98
C ILE A 143 -27.17 -4.81 7.07
N ASP A 144 -28.10 -3.87 6.98
CA ASP A 144 -29.28 -3.97 6.10
C ASP A 144 -28.86 -4.06 4.63
N HIS A 145 -27.85 -3.31 4.20
CA HIS A 145 -27.33 -3.43 2.83
C HIS A 145 -26.65 -4.78 2.59
N LEU A 146 -25.88 -5.31 3.56
CA LEU A 146 -25.27 -6.64 3.46
C LEU A 146 -26.34 -7.75 3.43
N ASN A 147 -27.41 -7.60 4.18
CA ASN A 147 -28.53 -8.53 4.15
C ASN A 147 -29.21 -8.54 2.77
N ARG A 148 -29.44 -7.37 2.17
CA ARG A 148 -30.04 -7.23 0.82
C ARG A 148 -29.20 -7.87 -0.27
N VAL A 149 -27.87 -7.83 -0.17
CA VAL A 149 -26.99 -8.51 -1.12
C VAL A 149 -26.71 -9.97 -0.75
N GLY A 150 -27.39 -10.53 0.26
CA GLY A 150 -27.29 -11.95 0.66
C GLY A 150 -26.04 -12.30 1.49
N LEU A 151 -25.40 -11.31 2.13
CA LEU A 151 -24.15 -11.51 2.89
C LEU A 151 -24.33 -11.36 4.42
N ALA A 152 -25.54 -11.61 4.95
CA ALA A 152 -25.82 -11.56 6.38
C ALA A 152 -24.90 -12.44 7.23
N HIS A 153 -24.49 -13.59 6.71
CA HIS A 153 -23.65 -14.57 7.39
C HIS A 153 -22.13 -14.25 7.32
N ARG A 154 -21.73 -13.21 6.56
CA ARG A 154 -20.33 -12.85 6.29
C ARG A 154 -19.91 -11.50 6.86
N LEU A 155 -20.72 -10.86 7.71
CA LEU A 155 -20.51 -9.49 8.24
C LEU A 155 -19.08 -9.23 8.73
N HIS A 156 -18.53 -10.17 9.50
CA HIS A 156 -17.22 -10.04 10.14
C HIS A 156 -16.07 -10.71 9.38
N THR A 157 -16.37 -11.36 8.25
CA THR A 157 -15.35 -12.01 7.43
C THR A 157 -14.49 -10.96 6.72
N PRO A 158 -13.15 -11.02 6.80
CA PRO A 158 -12.26 -10.18 6.01
C PRO A 158 -12.55 -10.37 4.51
N VAL A 159 -12.62 -9.25 3.77
CA VAL A 159 -13.00 -9.29 2.35
C VAL A 159 -12.02 -10.12 1.51
N GLY A 160 -10.74 -10.15 1.88
CA GLY A 160 -9.76 -10.98 1.19
C GLY A 160 -10.00 -12.50 1.28
N ARG A 161 -10.91 -12.95 2.16
CA ARG A 161 -11.31 -14.37 2.31
C ARG A 161 -12.64 -14.70 1.65
N LEU A 162 -13.28 -13.72 1.02
CA LEU A 162 -14.54 -13.87 0.30
C LEU A 162 -14.27 -14.30 -1.15
N SER A 163 -15.22 -15.04 -1.74
CA SER A 163 -15.20 -15.33 -3.18
C SER A 163 -15.34 -14.05 -4.01
N GLY A 164 -15.00 -14.11 -5.31
CA GLY A 164 -15.12 -12.96 -6.21
C GLY A 164 -16.53 -12.39 -6.25
N GLY A 165 -17.55 -13.25 -6.33
CA GLY A 165 -18.96 -12.83 -6.31
C GLY A 165 -19.39 -12.23 -4.96
N GLU A 166 -18.90 -12.77 -3.82
CA GLU A 166 -19.13 -12.17 -2.50
C GLU A 166 -18.46 -10.80 -2.38
N GLN A 167 -17.22 -10.65 -2.88
CA GLN A 167 -16.53 -9.35 -2.91
C GLN A 167 -17.30 -8.33 -3.76
N GLN A 168 -17.84 -8.74 -4.92
CA GLN A 168 -18.68 -7.90 -5.76
C GLN A 168 -19.93 -7.42 -5.01
N ARG A 169 -20.61 -8.31 -4.29
CA ARG A 169 -21.76 -7.97 -3.44
C ARG A 169 -21.41 -6.98 -2.34
N VAL A 170 -20.21 -7.09 -1.73
CA VAL A 170 -19.71 -6.10 -0.77
C VAL A 170 -19.49 -4.73 -1.44
N ALA A 171 -18.96 -4.69 -2.65
CA ALA A 171 -18.77 -3.43 -3.40
C ALA A 171 -20.10 -2.77 -3.75
N ILE A 172 -21.12 -3.56 -4.14
CA ILE A 172 -22.49 -3.08 -4.36
C ILE A 172 -23.06 -2.49 -3.05
N ALA A 173 -22.99 -3.24 -1.95
CA ALA A 173 -23.46 -2.76 -0.64
C ALA A 173 -22.76 -1.47 -0.19
N ARG A 174 -21.45 -1.33 -0.44
CA ARG A 174 -20.69 -0.10 -0.18
C ARG A 174 -21.19 1.08 -1.04
N ALA A 175 -21.51 0.84 -2.30
CA ALA A 175 -22.08 1.87 -3.16
C ALA A 175 -23.47 2.33 -2.67
N LEU A 176 -24.32 1.38 -2.26
CA LEU A 176 -25.65 1.67 -1.71
C LEU A 176 -25.61 2.47 -0.40
N MET A 177 -24.53 2.34 0.38
CA MET A 177 -24.35 3.09 1.62
C MET A 177 -24.23 4.61 1.42
N GLN A 178 -23.93 5.05 0.18
CA GLN A 178 -23.87 6.46 -0.21
C GLN A 178 -25.27 7.05 -0.49
N ASP A 179 -26.33 6.23 -0.44
CA ASP A 179 -27.70 6.58 -0.83
C ASP A 179 -27.77 7.23 -2.21
N PRO A 180 -27.25 6.55 -3.27
CA PRO A 180 -27.20 7.10 -4.61
C PRO A 180 -28.58 7.12 -5.25
N LYS A 181 -28.74 7.99 -6.27
CA LYS A 181 -29.84 7.93 -7.23
C LYS A 181 -29.36 7.40 -8.59
N ILE A 182 -28.06 7.47 -8.83
CA ILE A 182 -27.40 6.93 -10.02
C ILE A 182 -26.30 5.99 -9.58
N LEU A 183 -26.30 4.78 -10.12
CA LEU A 183 -25.28 3.76 -9.89
C LEU A 183 -24.53 3.51 -11.20
N LEU A 184 -23.24 3.80 -11.19
CA LEU A 184 -22.33 3.51 -12.31
C LEU A 184 -21.58 2.22 -12.00
N ALA A 185 -21.65 1.23 -12.87
CA ALA A 185 -21.02 -0.07 -12.71
C ALA A 185 -20.00 -0.31 -13.84
N ASP A 186 -18.72 -0.24 -13.51
CA ASP A 186 -17.61 -0.48 -14.45
C ASP A 186 -17.23 -1.96 -14.42
N GLU A 187 -17.62 -2.70 -15.44
CA GLU A 187 -17.41 -4.13 -15.60
C GLU A 187 -17.78 -4.97 -14.35
N PRO A 188 -19.03 -4.86 -13.85
CA PRO A 188 -19.41 -5.47 -12.56
C PRO A 188 -19.35 -6.99 -12.53
N VAL A 189 -19.11 -7.66 -13.66
CA VAL A 189 -19.15 -9.11 -13.80
C VAL A 189 -17.91 -9.70 -14.50
N ALA A 190 -16.89 -8.90 -14.82
CA ALA A 190 -15.77 -9.30 -15.68
C ALA A 190 -14.93 -10.49 -15.17
N SER A 191 -14.93 -10.76 -13.87
CA SER A 191 -14.12 -11.83 -13.25
C SER A 191 -14.96 -12.98 -12.70
N LEU A 192 -16.22 -13.07 -13.09
CA LEU A 192 -17.18 -14.04 -12.58
C LEU A 192 -17.51 -15.09 -13.65
N ASP A 193 -17.84 -16.30 -13.21
CA ASP A 193 -18.47 -17.31 -14.03
C ASP A 193 -19.90 -16.87 -14.45
N GLU A 194 -20.45 -17.52 -15.46
CA GLU A 194 -21.71 -17.12 -16.09
C GLU A 194 -22.89 -17.09 -15.09
N GLU A 195 -22.95 -18.06 -14.17
CA GLU A 195 -24.00 -18.14 -13.15
C GLU A 195 -23.93 -16.97 -12.15
N ASN A 196 -22.72 -16.69 -11.61
CA ASN A 196 -22.52 -15.58 -10.71
C ASN A 196 -22.67 -14.22 -11.42
N ALA A 197 -22.25 -14.12 -12.67
CA ALA A 197 -22.44 -12.91 -13.48
C ALA A 197 -23.94 -12.59 -13.67
N TYR A 198 -24.75 -13.59 -14.01
CA TYR A 198 -26.19 -13.44 -14.11
C TYR A 198 -26.82 -13.05 -12.77
N ALA A 199 -26.40 -13.69 -11.67
CA ALA A 199 -26.92 -13.40 -10.33
C ALA A 199 -26.57 -11.96 -9.87
N ILE A 200 -25.40 -11.41 -10.24
CA ILE A 200 -25.04 -10.03 -9.95
C ILE A 200 -25.84 -9.03 -10.79
N MET A 201 -26.02 -9.28 -12.09
CA MET A 201 -26.83 -8.41 -12.95
C MET A 201 -28.30 -8.38 -12.50
N LYS A 202 -28.85 -9.54 -12.14
CA LYS A 202 -30.20 -9.65 -11.57
C LYS A 202 -30.33 -8.86 -10.26
N LEU A 203 -29.34 -8.97 -9.35
CA LEU A 203 -29.31 -8.20 -8.12
C LEU A 203 -29.29 -6.68 -8.39
N LEU A 204 -28.50 -6.22 -9.35
CA LEU A 204 -28.45 -4.80 -9.72
C LEU A 204 -29.78 -4.31 -10.28
N ASP A 205 -30.46 -5.13 -11.08
CA ASP A 205 -31.77 -4.83 -11.65
C ASP A 205 -32.87 -4.78 -10.56
N GLU A 206 -32.91 -5.76 -9.67
CA GLU A 206 -33.81 -5.78 -8.50
C GLU A 206 -33.60 -4.53 -7.62
N LEU A 207 -32.33 -4.13 -7.35
CA LEU A 207 -32.00 -2.94 -6.58
C LEU A 207 -32.40 -1.65 -7.30
N ARG A 208 -32.33 -1.63 -8.65
CA ARG A 208 -32.80 -0.52 -9.47
C ARG A 208 -34.31 -0.33 -9.27
N ASP A 209 -35.08 -1.38 -9.43
CA ASP A 209 -36.56 -1.34 -9.34
C ASP A 209 -37.02 -0.98 -7.92
N ASP A 210 -36.46 -1.64 -6.89
CA ASP A 210 -36.81 -1.41 -5.49
C ASP A 210 -36.59 0.03 -5.01
N ARG A 211 -35.57 0.71 -5.54
CA ARG A 211 -35.15 2.05 -5.09
C ARG A 211 -35.36 3.16 -6.09
N GLY A 212 -35.84 2.83 -7.28
CA GLY A 212 -35.94 3.79 -8.40
C GLY A 212 -34.58 4.35 -8.79
N LEU A 213 -33.54 3.50 -8.83
CA LEU A 213 -32.19 3.90 -9.21
C LEU A 213 -32.07 3.98 -10.73
N THR A 214 -31.23 4.88 -11.20
CA THR A 214 -30.73 4.88 -12.57
C THR A 214 -29.44 4.07 -12.59
N LEU A 215 -29.34 3.08 -13.49
CA LEU A 215 -28.17 2.23 -13.62
C LEU A 215 -27.46 2.50 -14.96
N VAL A 216 -26.15 2.72 -14.90
CA VAL A 216 -25.31 2.77 -16.11
C VAL A 216 -24.21 1.72 -15.93
N SER A 217 -24.22 0.69 -16.76
CA SER A 217 -23.27 -0.42 -16.68
C SER A 217 -22.39 -0.51 -17.93
N ALA A 218 -21.06 -0.59 -17.75
CA ALA A 218 -20.14 -1.01 -18.80
C ALA A 218 -19.99 -2.51 -18.75
N VAL A 219 -20.33 -3.23 -19.82
CA VAL A 219 -20.31 -4.70 -19.88
C VAL A 219 -19.72 -5.12 -21.22
N HIS A 220 -19.04 -6.28 -21.26
CA HIS A 220 -18.53 -6.86 -22.51
C HIS A 220 -19.46 -7.92 -23.10
N ASP A 221 -20.25 -8.58 -22.24
CA ASP A 221 -21.14 -9.65 -22.66
C ASP A 221 -22.47 -9.09 -23.16
N ARG A 222 -22.70 -9.28 -24.47
CA ARG A 222 -23.90 -8.83 -25.15
C ARG A 222 -25.15 -9.55 -24.67
N ARG A 223 -25.07 -10.85 -24.33
CA ARG A 223 -26.22 -11.65 -23.87
C ARG A 223 -26.75 -11.14 -22.53
N LEU A 224 -25.84 -10.88 -21.58
CA LEU A 224 -26.21 -10.31 -20.29
C LEU A 224 -26.80 -8.91 -20.45
N THR A 225 -26.25 -8.13 -21.38
CA THR A 225 -26.72 -6.77 -21.64
C THR A 225 -28.14 -6.77 -22.22
N GLU A 226 -28.44 -7.63 -23.20
CA GLU A 226 -29.76 -7.75 -23.84
C GLU A 226 -30.83 -8.28 -22.87
N ALA A 227 -30.43 -9.05 -21.83
CA ALA A 227 -31.35 -9.58 -20.82
C ALA A 227 -31.83 -8.53 -19.80
N PHE A 228 -30.99 -7.55 -19.45
CA PHE A 228 -31.24 -6.65 -18.31
C PHE A 228 -31.33 -5.18 -18.68
N ALA A 229 -30.70 -4.69 -19.76
CA ALA A 229 -30.67 -3.29 -20.10
C ALA A 229 -31.92 -2.82 -20.85
N ASP A 230 -32.42 -1.63 -20.49
CA ASP A 230 -33.50 -0.97 -21.22
C ASP A 230 -33.01 -0.37 -22.55
N ARG A 231 -31.76 0.10 -22.55
CA ARG A 231 -31.11 0.67 -23.73
C ARG A 231 -29.63 0.31 -23.76
N ILE A 232 -29.14 0.00 -24.95
CA ILE A 232 -27.77 -0.39 -25.21
C ILE A 232 -27.13 0.62 -26.16
N ILE A 233 -25.94 1.09 -25.81
CA ILE A 233 -25.09 1.90 -26.69
C ILE A 233 -23.75 1.19 -26.87
N GLU A 234 -23.12 1.36 -28.02
CA GLU A 234 -21.81 0.81 -28.32
C GLU A 234 -20.77 1.93 -28.42
N LEU A 235 -19.65 1.76 -27.70
CA LEU A 235 -18.51 2.67 -27.72
C LEU A 235 -17.33 2.01 -28.44
N ARG A 236 -16.82 2.63 -29.52
CA ARG A 236 -15.60 2.19 -30.22
C ARG A 236 -14.67 3.37 -30.47
N HIS A 237 -13.40 3.18 -30.15
CA HIS A 237 -12.36 4.19 -30.32
C HIS A 237 -12.75 5.58 -29.78
N GLY A 238 -13.45 5.63 -28.65
CA GLY A 238 -13.88 6.86 -27.99
C GLY A 238 -15.12 7.52 -28.60
N GLN A 239 -15.76 6.92 -29.59
CA GLN A 239 -16.99 7.46 -30.27
C GLN A 239 -18.17 6.54 -30.01
N LEU A 240 -19.38 7.15 -29.94
CA LEU A 240 -20.63 6.41 -29.85
C LEU A 240 -21.04 5.92 -31.24
N ILE A 241 -21.28 4.61 -31.35
CA ILE A 241 -21.95 4.01 -32.49
C ILE A 241 -23.41 3.84 -32.07
N THR A 242 -24.31 4.66 -32.63
CA THR A 242 -25.73 4.61 -32.28
C THR A 242 -26.34 3.35 -32.87
N THR A 243 -26.65 2.37 -32.01
CA THR A 243 -27.55 1.27 -32.39
C THR A 243 -28.90 1.59 -31.74
N ASP A 244 -29.82 2.16 -32.50
CA ASP A 244 -31.21 2.34 -32.08
C ASP A 244 -31.86 0.95 -31.88
N GLY A 245 -31.91 0.49 -30.63
CA GLY A 245 -32.49 -0.80 -30.23
C GLY A 245 -33.52 -0.58 -29.13
N SER A 246 -34.64 0.05 -29.44
CA SER A 246 -35.87 -0.17 -28.68
C SER A 246 -36.27 -1.65 -28.81
N ARG A 247 -36.62 -2.30 -27.68
CA ARG A 247 -37.16 -3.66 -27.62
C ARG A 247 -38.16 -3.88 -28.73
N GLN A 248 -37.71 -4.44 -29.87
CA GLN A 248 -38.59 -5.08 -30.83
C GLN A 248 -38.42 -6.61 -30.63
N THR A 249 -39.53 -7.23 -30.27
CA THR A 249 -39.75 -8.67 -30.23
C THR A 249 -39.08 -9.39 -31.38
N ALA A 250 -38.05 -10.19 -31.08
CA ALA A 250 -37.41 -11.07 -32.03
C ALA A 250 -38.33 -12.27 -32.33
N ALA A 251 -39.03 -12.19 -33.46
CA ALA A 251 -39.52 -13.35 -34.14
C ALA A 251 -38.53 -13.71 -35.25
N THR A 252 -37.96 -14.92 -35.10
CA THR A 252 -37.39 -15.80 -36.13
C THR A 252 -36.80 -15.20 -37.40
N SER A 253 -35.51 -15.33 -37.56
CA SER A 253 -34.89 -15.60 -38.86
C SER A 253 -33.55 -16.35 -38.62
N GLU A 254 -33.60 -17.64 -38.86
CA GLU A 254 -32.40 -18.48 -39.08
C GLU A 254 -31.69 -18.00 -40.34
N THR A 255 -30.48 -17.50 -40.18
CA THR A 255 -29.56 -17.30 -41.30
C THR A 255 -28.29 -18.10 -41.04
N LYS A 256 -28.11 -19.14 -41.83
CA LYS A 256 -26.94 -20.02 -41.91
C LYS A 256 -25.65 -19.24 -41.94
N LEU A 257 -24.73 -19.57 -41.03
CA LEU A 257 -23.30 -19.25 -41.15
C LEU A 257 -22.65 -20.07 -42.27
N PRO A 258 -21.82 -19.49 -43.11
CA PRO A 258 -20.91 -20.27 -43.96
C PRO A 258 -19.78 -20.83 -43.12
N ALA A 259 -19.49 -22.11 -43.29
CA ALA A 259 -18.38 -22.81 -42.70
C ALA A 259 -17.05 -22.17 -43.17
N ALA A 260 -16.25 -21.69 -42.28
CA ALA A 260 -14.85 -21.32 -42.52
C ALA A 260 -13.99 -22.56 -42.31
N SER A 261 -13.49 -23.09 -43.42
CA SER A 261 -12.42 -24.06 -43.48
C SER A 261 -11.11 -23.48 -42.95
N GLY A 262 -10.43 -24.35 -42.28
CA GLY A 262 -9.26 -24.31 -41.52
C GLY A 262 -7.99 -23.57 -41.97
N ASN A 263 -7.13 -23.72 -41.12
CA ASN A 263 -5.66 -23.68 -41.04
C ASN A 263 -5.07 -22.46 -40.38
N GLY A 264 -4.57 -22.71 -39.23
CA GLY A 264 -3.14 -22.72 -38.84
C GLY A 264 -2.49 -21.34 -38.87
N ASP A 265 -1.93 -21.01 -37.74
CA ASP A 265 -0.99 -19.91 -37.47
C ASP A 265 -1.58 -18.63 -36.84
N GLN A 266 -2.02 -18.77 -35.60
CA GLN A 266 -1.95 -17.68 -34.64
C GLN A 266 -0.95 -18.05 -33.53
N ALA A 267 0.31 -18.22 -33.94
CA ALA A 267 1.45 -18.13 -33.05
C ALA A 267 1.86 -16.66 -32.94
N THR A 268 1.68 -16.12 -31.73
CA THR A 268 2.57 -15.13 -31.11
C THR A 268 3.07 -13.99 -32.00
N MET A 269 2.29 -12.92 -32.11
CA MET A 269 2.86 -11.58 -32.19
C MET A 269 2.97 -10.99 -30.78
N LEU A 270 3.88 -11.53 -29.98
CA LEU A 270 4.57 -10.74 -28.99
C LEU A 270 5.39 -9.72 -29.77
N GLU A 271 4.98 -8.46 -29.75
CA GLU A 271 5.81 -7.34 -30.19
C GLU A 271 7.16 -7.44 -29.46
N SER A 272 8.13 -8.04 -30.14
CA SER A 272 9.53 -7.93 -29.78
C SER A 272 9.89 -6.46 -29.93
N ARG A 273 9.97 -5.74 -28.78
CA ARG A 273 10.76 -4.51 -28.75
C ARG A 273 12.08 -4.83 -29.42
N PRO A 274 12.55 -4.02 -30.39
CA PRO A 274 13.85 -4.24 -30.98
C PRO A 274 14.86 -4.19 -29.82
N GLN A 275 15.31 -5.36 -29.40
CA GLN A 275 16.51 -5.46 -28.59
C GLN A 275 17.61 -4.98 -29.50
N VAL A 276 18.12 -3.76 -29.24
CA VAL A 276 19.39 -3.32 -29.84
C VAL A 276 20.45 -4.27 -29.30
N GLU A 277 20.64 -5.38 -30.00
CA GLU A 277 21.74 -6.32 -29.73
C GLU A 277 23.03 -5.55 -29.91
N ARG A 278 23.62 -5.12 -28.81
CA ARG A 278 24.97 -4.58 -28.83
C ARG A 278 25.86 -5.70 -29.32
N PRO A 279 26.64 -5.47 -30.39
CA PRO A 279 27.50 -6.51 -31.00
C PRO A 279 28.38 -7.16 -29.92
N ALA A 280 28.53 -8.47 -29.98
CA ALA A 280 29.20 -9.29 -28.96
C ALA A 280 30.64 -8.80 -28.63
N TRP A 281 31.32 -8.17 -29.60
CA TRP A 281 32.64 -7.59 -29.41
C TRP A 281 32.69 -6.37 -28.46
N MET A 282 31.54 -5.68 -28.21
CA MET A 282 31.49 -4.60 -27.22
C MET A 282 31.28 -5.11 -25.78
N ARG A 283 30.83 -6.34 -25.59
CA ARG A 283 30.55 -6.89 -24.24
C ARG A 283 31.80 -7.40 -23.55
N VAL A 284 32.70 -8.07 -24.32
CA VAL A 284 33.93 -8.67 -23.78
C VAL A 284 34.92 -7.63 -23.24
N PRO A 285 35.28 -6.56 -23.99
CA PRO A 285 36.24 -5.58 -23.47
C PRO A 285 35.67 -4.76 -22.30
N ALA A 286 34.37 -4.48 -22.24
CA ALA A 286 33.77 -3.78 -21.12
C ALA A 286 33.82 -4.62 -19.84
N PHE A 287 33.53 -5.92 -19.92
CA PHE A 287 33.65 -6.85 -18.80
C PHE A 287 35.10 -7.05 -18.37
N ALA A 288 36.01 -7.18 -19.31
CA ALA A 288 37.43 -7.29 -19.03
C ALA A 288 37.99 -6.01 -18.40
N ALA A 289 37.60 -4.84 -18.90
CA ALA A 289 37.99 -3.55 -18.31
C ALA A 289 37.45 -3.39 -16.87
N LEU A 290 36.17 -3.78 -16.62
CA LEU A 290 35.58 -3.77 -15.27
C LEU A 290 36.34 -4.74 -14.35
N ALA A 291 36.63 -5.95 -14.78
CA ALA A 291 37.37 -6.95 -14.02
C ALA A 291 38.80 -6.48 -13.68
N ILE A 292 39.50 -5.91 -14.66
CA ILE A 292 40.85 -5.34 -14.48
C ILE A 292 40.77 -4.15 -13.50
N SER A 293 39.81 -3.24 -13.65
CA SER A 293 39.64 -2.11 -12.74
C SER A 293 39.33 -2.58 -11.30
N ALA A 294 38.47 -3.59 -11.17
CA ALA A 294 38.19 -4.19 -9.87
C ALA A 294 39.45 -4.83 -9.26
N MET A 295 40.21 -5.55 -10.07
CA MET A 295 41.46 -6.19 -9.64
C MET A 295 42.50 -5.15 -9.22
N VAL A 296 42.68 -4.06 -9.99
CA VAL A 296 43.60 -2.96 -9.65
C VAL A 296 43.18 -2.29 -8.32
N ILE A 297 41.88 -2.00 -8.14
CA ILE A 297 41.37 -1.44 -6.90
C ILE A 297 41.61 -2.42 -5.74
N TYR A 298 41.43 -3.71 -5.95
CA TYR A 298 41.63 -4.73 -4.91
C TYR A 298 43.12 -4.85 -4.51
N VAL A 299 44.02 -4.85 -5.51
CA VAL A 299 45.47 -4.90 -5.29
C VAL A 299 45.94 -3.62 -4.59
N TRP A 300 45.44 -2.45 -5.05
CA TRP A 300 45.75 -1.16 -4.41
C TRP A 300 45.28 -1.12 -2.94
N ALA A 301 44.05 -1.59 -2.66
CA ALA A 301 43.51 -1.67 -1.32
C ALA A 301 44.31 -2.64 -0.45
N PHE A 302 44.69 -3.80 -0.99
CA PHE A 302 45.47 -4.81 -0.26
C PHE A 302 46.89 -4.29 0.07
N LEU A 303 47.56 -3.66 -0.87
CA LEU A 303 48.87 -3.06 -0.66
C LEU A 303 48.82 -1.88 0.34
N GLY A 304 47.72 -1.12 0.34
CA GLY A 304 47.53 0.00 1.27
C GLY A 304 47.23 -0.41 2.73
N LEU A 305 46.92 -1.69 2.98
CA LEU A 305 46.67 -2.20 4.34
C LEU A 305 47.96 -2.52 5.12
N ASP A 306 49.14 -2.45 4.50
CA ASP A 306 50.47 -2.72 5.10
C ASP A 306 50.51 -4.02 5.94
N ILE A 307 49.89 -5.08 5.40
CA ILE A 307 49.83 -6.39 6.06
C ILE A 307 51.19 -7.07 5.94
N ALA A 308 51.93 -7.14 7.04
CA ALA A 308 53.19 -7.81 7.05
C ALA A 308 53.04 -9.33 6.77
N PRO A 309 53.88 -9.94 5.90
CA PRO A 309 53.80 -11.38 5.61
C PRO A 309 53.80 -12.28 6.85
N ARG A 310 54.56 -11.90 7.89
CA ARG A 310 54.59 -12.61 9.18
C ARG A 310 53.24 -12.62 9.93
N GLN A 311 52.38 -11.58 9.69
CA GLN A 311 51.04 -11.56 10.28
C GLN A 311 50.16 -12.61 9.63
N LEU A 312 50.28 -12.81 8.30
CA LEU A 312 49.55 -13.84 7.57
C LEU A 312 50.01 -15.26 7.94
N GLU A 313 51.32 -15.46 8.06
CA GLU A 313 51.87 -16.77 8.49
C GLU A 313 51.40 -17.18 9.90
N ASN A 314 51.29 -16.21 10.80
CA ASN A 314 50.89 -16.44 12.19
C ASN A 314 49.34 -16.35 12.39
N ALA A 315 48.60 -15.86 11.43
CA ALA A 315 47.15 -15.66 11.56
C ALA A 315 46.39 -16.96 11.78
N VAL A 316 46.70 -17.99 10.97
CA VAL A 316 46.03 -19.29 11.06
C VAL A 316 46.39 -20.03 12.35
N PRO A 317 47.67 -20.23 12.69
CA PRO A 317 48.05 -20.85 13.96
C PRO A 317 47.53 -20.06 15.18
N GLY A 318 47.61 -18.73 15.14
CA GLY A 318 47.12 -17.86 16.22
C GLY A 318 45.60 -18.00 16.41
N MET A 319 44.85 -18.08 15.32
CA MET A 319 43.39 -18.28 15.36
C MET A 319 43.04 -19.66 15.94
N PHE A 320 43.72 -20.72 15.57
CA PHE A 320 43.55 -22.04 16.16
C PHE A 320 43.87 -22.05 17.65
N GLY A 321 44.98 -21.41 18.06
CA GLY A 321 45.34 -21.25 19.46
C GLY A 321 44.28 -20.48 20.24
N PHE A 322 43.75 -19.40 19.68
CA PHE A 322 42.67 -18.62 20.29
C PHE A 322 41.37 -19.44 20.43
N ILE A 323 40.95 -20.12 19.34
CA ILE A 323 39.75 -21.01 19.39
C ILE A 323 39.90 -22.09 20.47
N ARG A 324 41.07 -22.71 20.56
CA ARG A 324 41.32 -23.72 21.60
C ARG A 324 41.18 -23.11 23.00
N ASN A 325 41.65 -21.89 23.22
CA ASN A 325 41.59 -21.20 24.51
C ASN A 325 40.18 -20.70 24.87
N LEU A 326 39.25 -20.64 23.90
CA LEU A 326 37.84 -20.30 24.15
C LEU A 326 37.11 -21.41 24.94
N PHE A 327 37.51 -22.66 24.77
CA PHE A 327 36.86 -23.79 25.44
C PHE A 327 37.45 -24.03 26.82
N PRO A 328 36.61 -24.29 27.83
CA PRO A 328 37.10 -24.58 29.18
C PRO A 328 37.92 -25.86 29.19
N THR A 329 39.10 -25.81 29.80
CA THR A 329 39.97 -26.97 29.99
C THR A 329 39.54 -27.83 31.17
N ALA A 330 38.75 -27.26 32.10
CA ALA A 330 38.18 -27.96 33.25
C ALA A 330 36.77 -27.40 33.56
N LEU A 331 35.87 -28.26 34.04
CA LEU A 331 34.52 -27.87 34.48
C LEU A 331 34.55 -26.86 35.64
N ALA A 332 35.62 -26.87 36.46
CA ALA A 332 35.81 -25.88 37.52
C ALA A 332 35.78 -24.42 37.03
N GLN A 333 36.29 -24.18 35.83
CA GLN A 333 36.28 -22.83 35.22
C GLN A 333 34.84 -22.31 34.92
N LEU A 334 33.88 -23.20 34.70
CA LEU A 334 32.47 -22.85 34.51
C LEU A 334 31.76 -22.58 35.85
N VAL A 335 32.23 -23.17 36.95
CA VAL A 335 31.65 -22.94 38.28
C VAL A 335 32.04 -21.57 38.85
N GLU A 336 33.20 -21.06 38.49
CA GLU A 336 33.69 -19.75 38.93
C GLU A 336 32.97 -18.58 38.24
N ILE A 337 32.15 -18.84 37.21
CA ILE A 337 31.39 -17.81 36.50
C ILE A 337 30.25 -17.32 37.41
N PRO A 338 30.08 -15.97 37.57
CA PRO A 338 29.01 -15.41 38.40
C PRO A 338 27.64 -15.43 37.64
N TRP A 339 27.07 -16.64 37.48
CA TRP A 339 25.84 -16.89 36.72
C TRP A 339 24.66 -15.97 37.08
N PRO A 340 24.37 -15.68 38.38
CA PRO A 340 23.28 -14.80 38.75
C PRO A 340 23.45 -13.37 38.19
N ALA A 341 24.68 -12.84 38.25
CA ALA A 341 24.99 -11.53 37.72
C ALA A 341 24.89 -11.49 36.19
N LEU A 342 25.38 -12.52 35.50
CA LEU A 342 25.25 -12.64 34.03
C LEU A 342 23.80 -12.72 33.57
N LEU A 343 22.98 -13.52 34.25
CA LEU A 343 21.56 -13.64 33.95
C LEU A 343 20.83 -12.31 34.21
N GLY A 344 21.20 -11.58 35.28
CA GLY A 344 20.70 -10.25 35.56
C GLY A 344 21.00 -9.26 34.40
N SER A 345 22.27 -9.25 33.97
CA SER A 345 22.70 -8.38 32.85
C SER A 345 22.11 -8.81 31.48
N LEU A 346 21.78 -10.09 31.30
CA LEU A 346 21.05 -10.59 30.14
C LEU A 346 19.61 -10.06 30.13
N VAL A 347 18.92 -10.12 31.27
CA VAL A 347 17.57 -9.55 31.42
C VAL A 347 17.59 -8.06 31.13
N GLU A 348 18.59 -7.34 31.66
CA GLU A 348 18.81 -5.92 31.39
C GLU A 348 18.99 -5.66 29.88
N THR A 349 19.78 -6.48 29.17
CA THR A 349 19.97 -6.39 27.72
C THR A 349 18.64 -6.53 26.96
N VAL A 350 17.80 -7.48 27.34
CA VAL A 350 16.48 -7.69 26.75
C VAL A 350 15.55 -6.52 27.06
N GLN A 351 15.54 -6.01 28.29
CA GLN A 351 14.74 -4.86 28.71
C GLN A 351 15.13 -3.59 27.93
N MET A 352 16.43 -3.30 27.82
CA MET A 352 16.95 -2.18 27.02
C MET A 352 16.50 -2.27 25.57
N SER A 353 16.61 -3.45 24.98
CA SER A 353 16.23 -3.70 23.59
C SER A 353 14.72 -3.54 23.38
N LEU A 354 13.90 -4.05 24.31
CA LEU A 354 12.44 -3.92 24.26
C LEU A 354 12.00 -2.46 24.36
N ILE A 355 12.51 -1.73 25.37
CA ILE A 355 12.17 -0.33 25.59
C ILE A 355 12.67 0.53 24.40
N GLY A 356 13.93 0.32 23.98
CA GLY A 356 14.53 1.04 22.85
C GLY A 356 13.77 0.83 21.55
N THR A 357 13.36 -0.41 21.26
CA THR A 357 12.52 -0.72 20.09
C THR A 357 11.13 -0.09 20.20
N THR A 358 10.49 -0.18 21.37
CA THR A 358 9.15 0.39 21.58
C THR A 358 9.14 1.90 21.38
N LEU A 359 10.11 2.61 21.97
CA LEU A 359 10.28 4.05 21.74
C LEU A 359 10.56 4.35 20.26
N GLY A 360 11.42 3.54 19.64
CA GLY A 360 11.68 3.60 18.20
C GLY A 360 10.41 3.49 17.36
N VAL A 361 9.54 2.52 17.64
CA VAL A 361 8.24 2.32 16.96
C VAL A 361 7.32 3.53 17.16
N ILE A 362 7.16 3.99 18.40
CA ILE A 362 6.26 5.11 18.73
C ILE A 362 6.68 6.39 18.00
N ILE A 363 7.97 6.70 17.97
CA ILE A 363 8.50 7.90 17.30
C ILE A 363 8.47 7.73 15.78
N SER A 364 8.81 6.55 15.28
CA SER A 364 8.87 6.28 13.83
C SER A 364 7.52 6.32 13.16
N TRP A 365 6.44 5.98 13.86
CA TRP A 365 5.10 5.90 13.26
C TRP A 365 4.61 7.25 12.69
N PRO A 366 4.59 8.37 13.43
CA PRO A 366 4.21 9.67 12.89
C PRO A 366 5.22 10.20 11.86
N LEU A 367 6.53 9.96 12.07
CA LEU A 367 7.56 10.38 11.11
C LEU A 367 7.41 9.66 9.77
N ALA A 368 7.06 8.38 9.77
CA ALA A 368 6.80 7.61 8.56
C ALA A 368 5.57 8.12 7.80
N ALA A 369 4.51 8.51 8.50
CA ALA A 369 3.34 9.11 7.88
C ALA A 369 3.68 10.45 7.19
N LEU A 370 4.58 11.25 7.76
CA LEU A 370 5.08 12.49 7.15
C LEU A 370 6.04 12.22 5.99
N ALA A 371 6.82 11.13 6.07
CA ALA A 371 7.80 10.75 5.05
C ALA A 371 7.19 10.04 3.84
N ALA A 372 5.99 9.44 3.96
CA ALA A 372 5.33 8.71 2.88
C ALA A 372 4.73 9.66 1.83
N LYS A 373 5.06 9.46 0.53
CA LYS A 373 4.62 10.32 -0.59
C LYS A 373 3.10 10.27 -0.82
N ASN A 374 2.48 9.15 -0.48
CA ASN A 374 1.04 8.92 -0.63
C ASN A 374 0.20 9.38 0.58
N VAL A 375 0.85 9.77 1.68
CA VAL A 375 0.19 10.15 2.94
C VAL A 375 0.56 11.58 3.35
N GLY A 376 1.87 11.89 3.40
CA GLY A 376 2.41 13.14 3.90
C GLY A 376 2.35 14.31 2.90
N PRO A 377 2.53 15.55 3.39
CA PRO A 377 2.66 16.72 2.53
C PRO A 377 3.95 16.64 1.70
N LYS A 378 3.84 16.91 0.39
CA LYS A 378 4.95 16.73 -0.57
C LYS A 378 6.24 17.47 -0.18
N TYR A 379 6.13 18.67 0.40
CA TYR A 379 7.27 19.50 0.81
C TYR A 379 8.00 18.95 2.06
N LEU A 380 7.26 18.31 3.00
CA LEU A 380 7.86 17.73 4.20
C LEU A 380 8.50 16.36 3.93
N CYS A 381 7.96 15.61 2.99
CA CYS A 381 8.40 14.25 2.67
C CYS A 381 9.91 14.18 2.37
N SER A 382 10.42 15.06 1.51
CA SER A 382 11.85 15.09 1.14
C SER A 382 12.74 15.48 2.32
N SER A 383 12.36 16.54 3.07
CA SER A 383 13.14 17.03 4.20
C SER A 383 13.24 15.99 5.33
N VAL A 384 12.11 15.36 5.66
CA VAL A 384 12.09 14.30 6.69
C VAL A 384 12.96 13.12 6.26
N ARG A 385 12.92 12.70 4.99
CA ARG A 385 13.75 11.60 4.48
C ARG A 385 15.26 11.93 4.55
N VAL A 386 15.65 13.16 4.24
CA VAL A 386 17.06 13.58 4.33
C VAL A 386 17.54 13.49 5.78
N ILE A 387 16.78 14.04 6.74
CA ILE A 387 17.14 13.97 8.17
C ILE A 387 17.24 12.52 8.64
N LEU A 388 16.26 11.68 8.30
CA LEU A 388 16.26 10.27 8.68
C LEU A 388 17.43 9.49 8.06
N ASN A 389 17.81 9.81 6.83
CA ASN A 389 18.99 9.23 6.22
C ASN A 389 20.28 9.59 6.99
N MET A 390 20.41 10.84 7.46
CA MET A 390 21.53 11.25 8.32
C MET A 390 21.54 10.47 9.64
N VAL A 391 20.40 10.37 10.32
CA VAL A 391 20.28 9.60 11.58
C VAL A 391 20.69 8.14 11.39
N ARG A 392 20.29 7.53 10.27
CA ARG A 392 20.58 6.12 9.97
C ARG A 392 22.04 5.84 9.62
N THR A 393 22.79 6.83 9.11
CA THR A 393 24.20 6.63 8.77
C THR A 393 25.09 6.47 10.02
N VAL A 394 24.59 6.88 11.18
CA VAL A 394 25.33 6.77 12.44
C VAL A 394 25.14 5.37 13.04
N PRO A 395 26.21 4.57 13.22
CA PRO A 395 26.14 3.25 13.85
C PRO A 395 25.62 3.31 15.28
N SER A 396 24.97 2.25 15.76
CA SER A 396 24.41 2.16 17.11
C SER A 396 25.46 2.39 18.22
N LEU A 397 26.70 1.93 17.99
CA LEU A 397 27.82 2.12 18.94
C LEU A 397 28.17 3.60 19.09
N ILE A 398 28.17 4.39 18.02
CA ILE A 398 28.44 5.83 18.07
C ILE A 398 27.30 6.55 18.81
N TRP A 399 26.06 6.17 18.58
CA TRP A 399 24.93 6.65 19.38
C TRP A 399 25.12 6.34 20.87
N ALA A 400 25.61 5.13 21.21
CA ALA A 400 25.86 4.77 22.60
C ALA A 400 26.94 5.64 23.25
N LEU A 401 28.07 5.87 22.55
CA LEU A 401 29.12 6.78 23.03
C LEU A 401 28.60 8.21 23.25
N PHE A 402 27.79 8.70 22.31
CA PHE A 402 27.17 10.02 22.45
C PHE A 402 26.26 10.11 23.68
N PHE A 403 25.39 9.11 23.89
CA PHE A 403 24.48 9.13 25.02
C PHE A 403 25.17 8.81 26.35
N VAL A 404 26.19 7.97 26.36
CA VAL A 404 27.02 7.78 27.57
C VAL A 404 27.67 9.10 27.97
N ALA A 405 28.22 9.88 27.03
CA ALA A 405 28.76 11.20 27.32
C ALA A 405 27.69 12.22 27.79
N ALA A 406 26.44 12.09 27.31
CA ALA A 406 25.37 13.04 27.63
C ALA A 406 24.64 12.73 28.93
N VAL A 407 24.35 11.47 29.24
CA VAL A 407 23.53 11.05 30.40
C VAL A 407 24.27 10.17 31.42
N GLY A 408 25.54 9.84 31.15
CA GLY A 408 26.35 8.96 31.98
C GLY A 408 26.28 7.48 31.60
N PHE A 409 27.06 6.67 32.33
CA PHE A 409 27.10 5.21 32.14
C PHE A 409 25.80 4.55 32.57
N GLY A 410 25.46 3.43 31.92
CA GLY A 410 24.35 2.58 32.33
C GLY A 410 23.26 2.39 31.31
N PRO A 411 22.19 1.65 31.67
CA PRO A 411 21.15 1.18 30.75
C PRO A 411 20.39 2.28 30.02
N LEU A 412 20.26 3.47 30.63
CA LEU A 412 19.55 4.60 30.01
C LEU A 412 20.23 5.06 28.71
N ALA A 413 21.57 5.16 28.73
CA ALA A 413 22.34 5.50 27.53
C ALA A 413 22.13 4.48 26.42
N GLY A 414 22.11 3.17 26.77
CA GLY A 414 21.84 2.09 25.84
C GLY A 414 20.43 2.13 25.25
N VAL A 415 19.40 2.38 26.05
CA VAL A 415 18.03 2.56 25.60
C VAL A 415 17.91 3.72 24.60
N LEU A 416 18.50 4.88 24.90
CA LEU A 416 18.47 6.04 24.01
C LEU A 416 19.20 5.78 22.70
N ALA A 417 20.36 5.10 22.74
CA ALA A 417 21.13 4.72 21.57
C ALA A 417 20.34 3.78 20.65
N LEU A 418 19.73 2.73 21.22
CA LEU A 418 18.88 1.79 20.48
C LEU A 418 17.64 2.47 19.93
N SER A 419 17.03 3.41 20.68
CA SER A 419 15.90 4.20 20.21
C SER A 419 16.26 5.05 19.00
N ALA A 420 17.33 5.83 19.07
CA ALA A 420 17.78 6.72 18.00
C ALA A 420 18.09 5.92 16.72
N TYR A 421 18.81 4.82 16.87
CA TYR A 421 19.10 3.91 15.77
C TYR A 421 17.82 3.31 15.17
N SER A 422 16.91 2.83 16.03
CA SER A 422 15.64 2.25 15.61
C SER A 422 14.76 3.25 14.86
N VAL A 423 14.72 4.51 15.28
CA VAL A 423 13.95 5.57 14.59
C VAL A 423 14.42 5.73 13.15
N GLY A 424 15.73 5.75 12.90
CA GLY A 424 16.27 5.86 11.54
C GLY A 424 15.79 4.75 10.61
N TYR A 425 15.84 3.51 11.08
CA TYR A 425 15.49 2.33 10.26
C TYR A 425 13.99 2.06 10.21
N LEU A 426 13.30 2.05 11.35
CA LEU A 426 11.86 1.78 11.39
C LEU A 426 11.05 2.79 10.60
N THR A 427 11.42 4.08 10.66
CA THR A 427 10.72 5.09 9.87
C THR A 427 10.83 4.79 8.38
N LYS A 428 12.00 4.34 7.90
CA LYS A 428 12.18 3.94 6.51
C LYS A 428 11.28 2.75 6.15
N PHE A 429 11.33 1.68 6.93
CA PHE A 429 10.52 0.49 6.68
C PHE A 429 9.01 0.80 6.70
N PHE A 430 8.57 1.68 7.59
CA PHE A 430 7.17 2.05 7.70
C PHE A 430 6.71 2.90 6.52
N TYR A 431 7.46 3.94 6.09
CA TYR A 431 7.00 4.71 4.94
C TYR A 431 7.05 3.91 3.64
N GLU A 432 8.02 2.99 3.47
CA GLU A 432 8.05 2.07 2.34
C GLU A 432 6.85 1.12 2.36
N ALA A 433 6.47 0.61 3.54
CA ALA A 433 5.27 -0.20 3.70
C ALA A 433 3.99 0.59 3.39
N PHE A 434 3.91 1.89 3.71
CA PHE A 434 2.76 2.74 3.37
C PHE A 434 2.72 3.03 1.87
N GLU A 435 3.85 3.23 1.21
CA GLU A 435 3.94 3.48 -0.23
C GLU A 435 3.67 2.24 -1.09
N ALA A 436 3.96 1.04 -0.55
CA ALA A 436 3.69 -0.23 -1.22
C ALA A 436 2.22 -0.64 -1.22
N VAL A 437 1.35 0.07 -0.49
CA VAL A 437 -0.09 -0.22 -0.47
C VAL A 437 -0.71 0.08 -1.82
N ASP A 438 -1.55 -0.85 -2.31
CA ASP A 438 -2.37 -0.65 -3.52
C ASP A 438 -3.11 0.70 -3.45
N PRO A 439 -2.95 1.59 -4.45
CA PRO A 439 -3.60 2.90 -4.47
C PRO A 439 -5.13 2.84 -4.71
N GLY A 440 -5.67 1.72 -5.16
CA GLY A 440 -7.09 1.55 -5.46
C GLY A 440 -8.01 1.87 -4.27
N PRO A 441 -7.89 1.15 -3.13
CA PRO A 441 -8.75 1.40 -1.96
C PRO A 441 -8.64 2.83 -1.39
N PRO A 442 -7.44 3.44 -1.17
CA PRO A 442 -7.34 4.83 -0.74
C PRO A 442 -7.97 5.83 -1.71
N SER A 443 -7.85 5.58 -3.02
CA SER A 443 -8.44 6.44 -4.05
C SER A 443 -9.96 6.38 -4.02
N ALA A 444 -10.55 5.17 -3.92
CA ALA A 444 -11.99 4.99 -3.80
C ALA A 444 -12.58 5.72 -2.58
N LEU A 445 -11.88 5.68 -1.43
CA LEU A 445 -12.29 6.45 -0.25
C LEU A 445 -12.21 7.97 -0.50
N GLY A 446 -11.22 8.43 -1.29
CA GLY A 446 -11.12 9.83 -1.71
C GLY A 446 -12.30 10.27 -2.57
N GLU A 447 -12.78 9.44 -3.49
CA GLU A 447 -13.94 9.70 -4.35
C GLU A 447 -15.24 9.85 -3.54
N ILE A 448 -15.36 9.16 -2.42
CA ILE A 448 -16.50 9.27 -1.47
C ILE A 448 -16.39 10.51 -0.57
N GLY A 449 -15.30 11.27 -0.66
CA GLY A 449 -15.07 12.48 0.15
C GLY A 449 -14.32 12.24 1.46
N ALA A 450 -13.67 11.09 1.64
CA ALA A 450 -12.86 10.83 2.84
C ALA A 450 -11.60 11.71 2.89
N SER A 451 -11.33 12.30 4.06
CA SER A 451 -10.11 13.08 4.30
C SER A 451 -8.83 12.24 4.22
N GLY A 452 -7.66 12.89 4.08
CA GLY A 452 -6.37 12.19 4.04
C GLY A 452 -6.13 11.28 5.25
N LEU A 453 -6.48 11.73 6.46
CA LEU A 453 -6.33 10.93 7.69
C LEU A 453 -7.32 9.76 7.74
N GLN A 454 -8.55 9.93 7.23
CA GLN A 454 -9.51 8.83 7.09
C GLN A 454 -9.01 7.79 6.10
N ARG A 455 -8.49 8.20 4.95
CA ARG A 455 -7.89 7.29 3.95
C ARG A 455 -6.71 6.52 4.56
N PHE A 456 -5.83 7.20 5.28
CA PHE A 456 -4.73 6.54 5.99
C PHE A 456 -5.24 5.52 7.00
N ARG A 457 -6.15 5.91 7.90
CA ARG A 457 -6.67 5.06 8.99
C ARG A 457 -7.44 3.84 8.48
N HIS A 458 -8.22 4.01 7.42
CA HIS A 458 -9.19 2.99 6.96
C HIS A 458 -8.68 2.15 5.79
N ALA A 459 -7.74 2.65 4.95
CA ALA A 459 -7.20 1.91 3.82
C ALA A 459 -5.70 1.63 3.95
N VAL A 460 -4.84 2.65 4.14
CA VAL A 460 -3.38 2.47 4.11
C VAL A 460 -2.89 1.68 5.32
N TRP A 461 -3.25 2.12 6.54
CA TRP A 461 -2.78 1.47 7.76
C TRP A 461 -3.18 -0.01 7.88
N PRO A 462 -4.43 -0.43 7.62
CA PRO A 462 -4.79 -1.86 7.68
C PRO A 462 -3.99 -2.73 6.72
N ALA A 463 -3.68 -2.21 5.53
CA ALA A 463 -2.89 -2.91 4.53
C ALA A 463 -1.39 -2.99 4.89
N ALA A 464 -0.83 -1.90 5.43
CA ALA A 464 0.59 -1.81 5.80
C ALA A 464 0.91 -2.45 7.17
N LYS A 465 -0.10 -2.61 8.06
CA LYS A 465 0.09 -3.10 9.43
C LYS A 465 0.91 -4.39 9.55
N PRO A 466 0.68 -5.45 8.74
CA PRO A 466 1.48 -6.69 8.84
C PRO A 466 2.96 -6.44 8.56
N ALA A 467 3.28 -5.62 7.55
CA ALA A 467 4.66 -5.27 7.22
C ALA A 467 5.32 -4.42 8.32
N ALA A 468 4.60 -3.44 8.87
CA ALA A 468 5.08 -2.62 9.99
C ALA A 468 5.37 -3.44 11.24
N LEU A 469 4.49 -4.38 11.61
CA LEU A 469 4.71 -5.29 12.73
C LEU A 469 5.91 -6.22 12.48
N SER A 470 6.03 -6.77 11.26
CA SER A 470 7.18 -7.60 10.88
C SER A 470 8.50 -6.85 11.02
N SER A 471 8.55 -5.59 10.57
CA SER A 471 9.74 -4.74 10.69
C SER A 471 10.06 -4.38 12.15
N SER A 472 9.02 -4.20 12.99
CA SER A 472 9.20 -3.95 14.43
C SER A 472 9.79 -5.16 15.16
N LEU A 473 9.34 -6.38 14.83
CA LEU A 473 9.90 -7.61 15.38
C LEU A 473 11.34 -7.84 14.92
N PHE A 474 11.63 -7.59 13.64
CA PHE A 474 12.99 -7.62 13.11
C PHE A 474 13.91 -6.65 13.85
N MET A 475 13.42 -5.43 14.13
CA MET A 475 14.21 -4.41 14.84
C MET A 475 14.47 -4.80 16.29
N LEU A 476 13.50 -5.44 16.96
CA LEU A 476 13.69 -5.96 18.33
C LEU A 476 14.82 -7.01 18.36
N GLU A 477 14.78 -7.97 17.45
CA GLU A 477 15.82 -9.00 17.31
C GLU A 477 17.20 -8.38 17.04
N TYR A 478 17.25 -7.39 16.13
CA TYR A 478 18.48 -6.63 15.86
C TYR A 478 18.99 -5.93 17.11
N ASN A 479 18.10 -5.26 17.85
CA ASN A 479 18.47 -4.49 19.04
C ASN A 479 19.00 -5.35 20.17
N VAL A 480 18.54 -6.60 20.33
CA VAL A 480 19.11 -7.53 21.33
C VAL A 480 20.57 -7.85 21.00
N ARG A 481 20.88 -8.07 19.71
CA ARG A 481 22.27 -8.26 19.28
C ARG A 481 23.10 -6.98 19.45
N ALA A 482 22.56 -5.82 19.08
CA ALA A 482 23.23 -4.55 19.23
C ALA A 482 23.49 -4.22 20.71
N ALA A 483 22.52 -4.43 21.59
CA ALA A 483 22.64 -4.18 23.02
C ALA A 483 23.79 -4.97 23.67
N SER A 484 24.04 -6.23 23.22
CA SER A 484 25.18 -7.02 23.73
C SER A 484 26.54 -6.41 23.35
N VAL A 485 26.60 -5.59 22.29
CA VAL A 485 27.82 -4.86 21.89
C VAL A 485 27.91 -3.51 22.60
N LEU A 486 26.79 -2.84 22.89
CA LEU A 486 26.77 -1.53 23.53
C LEU A 486 27.34 -1.56 24.95
N GLY A 487 27.28 -2.69 25.65
CA GLY A 487 27.93 -2.88 26.94
C GLY A 487 29.47 -2.75 26.92
N ILE A 488 30.12 -2.89 25.77
CA ILE A 488 31.57 -2.66 25.61
C ILE A 488 31.94 -1.21 25.89
N VAL A 489 31.02 -0.27 25.67
CA VAL A 489 31.18 1.16 25.96
C VAL A 489 30.43 1.58 27.23
N ASP A 490 30.22 0.64 28.14
CA ASP A 490 29.60 0.83 29.45
C ASP A 490 28.15 1.38 29.38
N ALA A 491 27.43 1.11 28.27
CA ALA A 491 26.02 1.47 28.08
C ALA A 491 25.05 0.42 28.67
N GLY A 492 25.52 -0.45 29.58
CA GLY A 492 24.73 -1.48 30.27
C GLY A 492 24.64 -2.81 29.56
N GLY A 493 24.00 -3.81 30.21
CA GLY A 493 23.74 -5.13 29.66
C GLY A 493 24.92 -6.11 29.71
N ILE A 494 24.72 -7.28 29.09
CA ILE A 494 25.70 -8.41 29.15
C ILE A 494 27.04 -8.06 28.46
N GLY A 495 27.08 -7.08 27.58
CA GLY A 495 28.30 -6.64 26.89
C GLY A 495 29.39 -6.14 27.83
N TYR A 496 29.02 -5.60 28.99
CA TYR A 496 29.96 -5.23 30.05
C TYR A 496 30.78 -6.43 30.53
N TRP A 497 30.13 -7.57 30.79
CA TRP A 497 30.79 -8.80 31.21
C TRP A 497 31.65 -9.39 30.09
N ILE A 498 31.18 -9.34 28.84
CA ILE A 498 31.98 -9.78 27.68
C ILE A 498 33.30 -9.01 27.62
N LYS A 499 33.26 -7.66 27.73
CA LYS A 499 34.44 -6.81 27.76
C LYS A 499 35.35 -7.16 28.93
N GLN A 500 34.79 -7.25 30.15
CA GLN A 500 35.57 -7.56 31.37
C GLN A 500 36.29 -8.90 31.27
N PHE A 501 35.60 -9.96 30.80
CA PHE A 501 36.24 -11.27 30.65
C PHE A 501 37.30 -11.28 29.54
N LEU A 502 37.15 -10.53 28.48
CA LEU A 502 38.17 -10.39 27.45
C LEU A 502 39.40 -9.63 27.98
N ASP A 503 39.19 -8.56 28.72
CA ASP A 503 40.26 -7.76 29.32
C ASP A 503 41.09 -8.59 30.33
N TYR A 504 40.43 -9.45 31.13
CA TYR A 504 41.07 -10.39 32.05
C TYR A 504 41.53 -11.69 31.39
N ARG A 505 41.42 -11.82 30.05
CA ARG A 505 41.75 -13.03 29.28
C ARG A 505 41.05 -14.32 29.77
N ASN A 506 39.88 -14.18 30.40
CA ASN A 506 39.02 -15.31 30.76
C ASN A 506 38.10 -15.66 29.56
N PHE A 507 38.71 -16.28 28.55
CA PHE A 507 38.00 -16.59 27.29
C PHE A 507 36.84 -17.59 27.46
N PRO A 508 36.91 -18.62 28.35
CA PRO A 508 35.76 -19.48 28.58
C PRO A 508 34.53 -18.78 29.13
N ALA A 509 34.71 -17.81 30.04
CA ALA A 509 33.62 -16.98 30.55
C ALA A 509 33.05 -16.03 29.48
N ALA A 510 33.90 -15.44 28.63
CA ALA A 510 33.46 -14.66 27.49
C ALA A 510 32.64 -15.52 26.52
N LEU A 511 33.08 -16.75 26.20
CA LEU A 511 32.33 -17.70 25.38
C LEU A 511 30.97 -18.05 25.98
N ALA A 512 30.90 -18.26 27.32
CA ALA A 512 29.63 -18.51 28.01
C ALA A 512 28.63 -17.33 27.81
N CYS A 513 29.09 -16.09 27.95
CA CYS A 513 28.27 -14.91 27.70
C CYS A 513 27.76 -14.88 26.25
N LEU A 514 28.63 -15.11 25.25
CA LEU A 514 28.25 -15.14 23.85
C LEU A 514 27.23 -16.25 23.54
N THR A 515 27.43 -17.44 24.18
CA THR A 515 26.51 -18.58 24.03
C THR A 515 25.10 -18.25 24.56
N ILE A 516 25.03 -17.60 25.72
CA ILE A 516 23.75 -17.19 26.32
C ILE A 516 23.04 -16.17 25.40
N VAL A 517 23.76 -15.19 24.89
CA VAL A 517 23.20 -14.22 23.94
C VAL A 517 22.70 -14.93 22.68
N LEU A 518 23.48 -15.86 22.13
CA LEU A 518 23.10 -16.65 20.97
C LEU A 518 21.79 -17.42 21.21
N VAL A 519 21.66 -18.09 22.35
CA VAL A 519 20.43 -18.83 22.72
C VAL A 519 19.22 -17.87 22.76
N VAL A 520 19.36 -16.72 23.41
CA VAL A 520 18.27 -15.72 23.48
C VAL A 520 17.89 -15.23 22.09
N VAL A 521 18.87 -14.93 21.22
CA VAL A 521 18.61 -14.49 19.85
C VAL A 521 17.87 -15.57 19.05
N ILE A 522 18.28 -16.85 19.15
CA ILE A 522 17.61 -17.98 18.48
C ILE A 522 16.14 -18.10 18.97
N VAL A 523 15.91 -18.01 20.27
CA VAL A 523 14.56 -18.07 20.85
C VAL A 523 13.71 -16.90 20.35
N LEU A 524 14.25 -15.68 20.36
CA LEU A 524 13.54 -14.49 19.86
C LEU A 524 13.23 -14.61 18.37
N ASP A 525 14.16 -15.08 17.54
CA ASP A 525 13.92 -15.30 16.11
C ASP A 525 12.82 -16.35 15.88
N ALA A 526 12.84 -17.46 16.59
CA ALA A 526 11.80 -18.48 16.50
C ALA A 526 10.41 -17.94 16.91
N VAL A 527 10.33 -17.14 17.97
CA VAL A 527 9.10 -16.47 18.41
C VAL A 527 8.63 -15.46 17.37
N SER A 528 9.53 -14.60 16.90
CA SER A 528 9.25 -13.57 15.88
C SER A 528 8.76 -14.19 14.58
N THR A 529 9.36 -15.30 14.15
CA THR A 529 8.95 -16.02 12.93
C THR A 529 7.55 -16.61 13.09
N ARG A 530 7.23 -17.24 14.23
CA ARG A 530 5.88 -17.75 14.50
C ARG A 530 4.83 -16.64 14.53
N LEU A 531 5.16 -15.50 15.12
CA LEU A 531 4.27 -14.33 15.16
C LEU A 531 4.05 -13.76 13.77
N ARG A 532 5.11 -13.62 12.95
CA ARG A 532 5.01 -13.15 11.55
C ARG A 532 4.11 -14.05 10.71
N LEU A 533 4.27 -15.37 10.80
CA LEU A 533 3.41 -16.32 10.08
C LEU A 533 1.93 -16.18 10.45
N ARG A 534 1.61 -15.95 11.72
CA ARG A 534 0.22 -15.69 12.16
C ARG A 534 -0.33 -14.36 11.65
N LEU A 535 0.52 -13.33 11.53
CA LEU A 535 0.10 -12.00 11.06
C LEU A 535 -0.12 -11.94 9.53
N VAL A 536 0.62 -12.73 8.76
CA VAL A 536 0.47 -12.81 7.30
C VAL A 536 -0.75 -13.64 6.91
N ASN A 537 -1.10 -14.66 7.70
CA ASN A 537 -2.23 -15.56 7.43
C ASN A 537 -3.59 -15.01 7.92
N VAL A 538 -3.63 -13.80 8.45
CA VAL A 538 -4.84 -13.04 8.80
C VAL A 538 -5.16 -12.03 7.72
#